data_fdc87927cd6fc4e30b58a179b5ac072b
#
_entry.id   fdc87927cd6fc4e30b58a179b5ac072b
#
_cell.length_a   1.000
_cell.length_b   1.000
_cell.length_c   1.000
_cell.angle_alpha   90.00
_cell.angle_beta   90.00
_cell.angle_gamma   90.00
#
_symmetry.space_group_name_H-M   'P 1'
#
loop_
_entity.id
_entity.type
_entity.pdbx_description
1 polymer ?
#
loop_
_entity_poly.entity_id
_entity_poly.type
_entity_poly.pdbx_seq_one_letter_code
_entity_poly.pdbx_strand_id
1 'polypeptide(L)'
;MALPLARAARAALVLAPLTALLLAGGCEVDDVEEQESDIIGGVDASSAKLDAIGALGHKGWSGEVEYFCTATLIGPKVVLTAKHCATDGPGEAPRLASEDVYFMVGADSHNPKQVVKAVDVLLSPLDEGGMVEFGSDVAIYILEKPVDGVTPMPWLAAHLGADQVGKKLTAVGYGVQDRERTSGTRKAGTVTLQAVEGQPMHVLFPKKEDFLAHMTKHEGAEWVDGAKERLDKFYDFSLLPGHEAYLGLGENDAQPCSGDSGGPLVQKIDGKLTVVAVVSGSFKGRTYPCSTVGEAYATLGDKVQPMIESATGPCEGVPVAGRCELGGVAVRCVDTTEGPQKITKTDCAELDQTCGMVDGKAACVDAAEPG
;
A
#
# COMPACT_ATOMS: atom_id res chain seq x y z
N MET A 1 93.48 -26.46 -22.22
CA MET A 1 93.56 -24.98 -22.12
C MET A 1 92.09 -24.48 -22.11
N ALA A 2 91.57 -24.17 -20.96
CA ALA A 2 90.19 -23.79 -20.77
C ALA A 2 90.04 -22.30 -20.59
N LEU A 3 89.18 -21.67 -21.32
CA LEU A 3 88.73 -20.28 -21.14
C LEU A 3 87.49 -20.25 -20.28
N PRO A 4 87.33 -19.30 -19.36
CA PRO A 4 86.13 -19.22 -18.54
C PRO A 4 85.04 -18.40 -19.17
N LEU A 5 83.78 -18.90 -19.01
CA LEU A 5 82.58 -18.25 -19.40
C LEU A 5 82.20 -17.09 -18.47
N ALA A 6 81.95 -15.93 -19.01
CA ALA A 6 81.47 -14.77 -18.31
C ALA A 6 79.91 -14.89 -18.19
N ARG A 7 79.40 -14.77 -16.96
CA ARG A 7 77.94 -14.69 -16.70
C ARG A 7 77.45 -13.24 -16.87
N ALA A 8 76.52 -13.03 -17.81
CA ALA A 8 75.81 -11.77 -17.96
C ALA A 8 74.62 -11.76 -17.01
N ALA A 9 74.56 -10.76 -16.13
CA ALA A 9 73.40 -10.48 -15.27
C ALA A 9 72.33 -9.76 -16.07
N ARG A 10 71.14 -10.37 -16.17
CA ARG A 10 69.95 -9.72 -16.72
C ARG A 10 69.25 -8.98 -15.60
N ALA A 11 69.22 -7.65 -15.66
CA ALA A 11 68.33 -6.83 -14.84
C ALA A 11 66.89 -6.96 -15.36
N ALA A 12 66.00 -7.43 -14.50
CA ALA A 12 64.57 -7.45 -14.78
C ALA A 12 63.96 -6.09 -14.38
N LEU A 13 63.47 -5.36 -15.39
CA LEU A 13 62.71 -4.13 -15.19
C LEU A 13 61.27 -4.53 -14.78
N VAL A 14 60.90 -4.28 -13.53
CA VAL A 14 59.56 -4.45 -13.00
C VAL A 14 58.77 -3.20 -13.38
N LEU A 15 57.92 -3.27 -14.40
CA LEU A 15 56.85 -2.30 -14.67
C LEU A 15 55.72 -2.55 -13.69
N ALA A 16 55.49 -1.65 -12.76
CA ALA A 16 54.28 -1.61 -11.95
C ALA A 16 53.14 -0.97 -12.80
N PRO A 17 51.97 -1.56 -12.88
CA PRO A 17 50.82 -0.88 -13.48
C PRO A 17 50.27 0.16 -12.50
N LEU A 18 50.23 1.40 -12.97
CA LEU A 18 49.56 2.52 -12.31
C LEU A 18 48.03 2.29 -12.47
N THR A 19 47.40 1.67 -11.48
CA THR A 19 45.93 1.60 -11.39
C THR A 19 45.40 2.96 -10.99
N ALA A 20 44.83 3.68 -11.96
CA ALA A 20 44.05 4.88 -11.73
C ALA A 20 42.76 4.47 -10.94
N LEU A 21 42.73 4.85 -9.68
CA LEU A 21 41.54 4.74 -8.81
C LEU A 21 40.53 5.81 -9.25
N LEU A 22 39.61 5.46 -10.14
CA LEU A 22 38.43 6.25 -10.42
C LEU A 22 37.50 6.13 -9.19
N LEU A 23 37.54 7.15 -8.33
CA LEU A 23 36.52 7.40 -7.31
C LEU A 23 35.21 7.77 -8.03
N ALA A 24 34.48 6.78 -8.51
CA ALA A 24 33.04 6.91 -8.78
C ALA A 24 32.37 6.88 -7.42
N GLY A 25 32.04 8.07 -6.90
CA GLY A 25 31.11 8.20 -5.77
C GLY A 25 29.73 7.78 -6.20
N GLY A 26 29.48 6.47 -6.27
CA GLY A 26 28.14 5.90 -6.28
C GLY A 26 27.60 6.07 -4.87
N CYS A 27 26.48 6.79 -4.72
CA CYS A 27 25.67 6.65 -3.52
C CYS A 27 25.26 5.17 -3.46
N GLU A 28 25.92 4.39 -2.63
CA GLU A 28 25.42 3.09 -2.22
C GLU A 28 24.09 3.36 -1.51
N VAL A 29 23.01 2.98 -2.18
CA VAL A 29 21.75 2.73 -1.52
C VAL A 29 22.04 1.49 -0.69
N ASP A 30 22.17 1.65 0.63
CA ASP A 30 22.24 0.52 1.54
C ASP A 30 21.10 -0.43 1.18
N ASP A 31 21.45 -1.62 0.74
CA ASP A 31 20.53 -2.71 0.55
C ASP A 31 19.75 -2.83 1.84
N VAL A 32 18.42 -2.88 1.75
CA VAL A 32 17.63 -3.53 2.78
C VAL A 32 18.10 -4.98 2.67
N GLU A 33 19.07 -5.36 3.53
CA GLU A 33 19.58 -6.71 3.57
C GLU A 33 18.39 -7.66 3.64
N GLU A 34 18.44 -8.73 2.86
CA GLU A 34 17.57 -9.90 3.02
C GLU A 34 17.79 -10.47 4.42
N GLN A 35 17.27 -9.81 5.44
CA GLN A 35 17.16 -10.38 6.78
C GLN A 35 15.78 -11.03 6.88
N GLU A 36 15.82 -12.32 7.10
CA GLU A 36 14.71 -13.16 7.48
C GLU A 36 13.95 -12.50 8.63
N SER A 37 12.70 -12.08 8.40
CA SER A 37 11.63 -12.01 9.41
C SER A 37 10.56 -10.96 9.14
N ASP A 38 9.47 -11.19 9.46
CA ASP A 38 8.21 -10.93 10.19
C ASP A 38 7.64 -9.49 10.14
N ILE A 39 6.34 -9.33 9.84
CA ILE A 39 5.55 -8.24 10.43
C ILE A 39 5.07 -8.72 11.81
N ILE A 40 4.56 -9.91 12.03
CA ILE A 40 4.94 -10.68 13.21
C ILE A 40 6.30 -11.29 12.90
N GLY A 41 7.35 -10.84 13.65
CA GLY A 41 8.71 -11.08 13.32
C GLY A 41 9.34 -10.12 12.29
N GLY A 42 8.74 -8.96 11.90
CA GLY A 42 9.25 -7.94 10.99
C GLY A 42 10.51 -7.25 11.47
N VAL A 43 11.36 -6.90 10.53
CA VAL A 43 12.50 -6.03 10.81
C VAL A 43 12.03 -4.61 11.01
N ASP A 44 12.77 -3.86 11.81
CA ASP A 44 12.57 -2.45 11.99
C ASP A 44 12.69 -1.70 10.64
N ALA A 45 11.63 -1.02 10.27
CA ALA A 45 11.52 -0.21 9.06
C ALA A 45 11.58 1.30 9.38
N SER A 46 12.40 1.69 10.34
CA SER A 46 12.49 3.08 10.83
C SER A 46 13.19 4.04 9.86
N SER A 47 13.82 3.54 8.79
CA SER A 47 14.52 4.35 7.81
C SER A 47 13.64 5.46 7.23
N ALA A 48 14.14 6.69 7.20
CA ALA A 48 13.46 7.83 6.57
C ALA A 48 13.22 7.64 5.05
N LYS A 49 13.94 6.73 4.39
CA LYS A 49 13.68 6.35 3.00
C LYS A 49 12.31 5.70 2.79
N LEU A 50 11.69 5.20 3.86
CA LEU A 50 10.35 4.61 3.86
C LEU A 50 9.27 5.59 4.37
N ASP A 51 9.56 6.86 4.59
CA ASP A 51 8.59 7.83 5.13
C ASP A 51 7.41 8.13 4.19
N ALA A 52 7.49 7.69 2.93
CA ALA A 52 6.32 7.64 2.06
C ALA A 52 5.26 6.62 2.55
N ILE A 53 5.65 5.63 3.36
CA ILE A 53 4.72 4.69 3.99
C ILE A 53 4.39 5.23 5.37
N GLY A 54 3.13 5.57 5.58
CA GLY A 54 2.60 6.17 6.79
C GLY A 54 1.37 5.42 7.29
N ALA A 55 0.81 5.90 8.41
CA ALA A 55 -0.43 5.38 8.95
C ALA A 55 -1.62 6.30 8.62
N LEU A 56 -2.82 5.73 8.49
CA LEU A 56 -4.07 6.48 8.50
C LEU A 56 -4.63 6.49 9.91
N GLY A 57 -5.12 7.64 10.32
CA GLY A 57 -5.73 7.81 11.63
C GLY A 57 -6.93 8.74 11.59
N HIS A 58 -7.73 8.70 12.65
CA HIS A 58 -8.82 9.63 12.92
C HIS A 58 -8.67 10.24 14.32
N LYS A 59 -9.36 11.35 14.58
CA LYS A 59 -9.37 11.92 15.92
C LYS A 59 -10.21 11.08 16.86
N GLY A 60 -9.55 10.53 17.89
CA GLY A 60 -10.20 9.88 19.01
C GLY A 60 -10.89 10.89 19.94
N TRP A 61 -11.56 10.37 20.96
CA TRP A 61 -12.24 11.18 22.01
C TRP A 61 -11.28 12.07 22.80
N SER A 62 -10.00 11.69 22.89
CA SER A 62 -8.93 12.50 23.49
C SER A 62 -8.55 13.73 22.66
N GLY A 63 -8.93 13.78 21.39
CA GLY A 63 -8.48 14.74 20.40
C GLY A 63 -7.13 14.39 19.75
N GLU A 64 -6.48 13.32 20.20
CA GLU A 64 -5.29 12.75 19.56
C GLU A 64 -5.69 11.92 18.34
N VAL A 65 -4.77 11.79 17.38
CA VAL A 65 -5.00 10.98 16.17
C VAL A 65 -4.62 9.54 16.47
N GLU A 66 -5.61 8.66 16.44
CA GLU A 66 -5.46 7.22 16.64
C GLU A 66 -5.39 6.54 15.27
N TYR A 67 -4.35 5.73 15.02
CA TYR A 67 -4.19 5.05 13.74
C TYR A 67 -5.13 3.83 13.64
N PHE A 68 -5.53 3.49 12.39
CA PHE A 68 -6.37 2.32 12.12
C PHE A 68 -5.93 1.50 10.91
N CYS A 69 -5.22 2.10 9.94
CA CYS A 69 -4.73 1.46 8.72
C CYS A 69 -3.34 1.98 8.35
N THR A 70 -2.69 1.29 7.43
CA THR A 70 -1.46 1.71 6.78
C THR A 70 -1.77 2.30 5.41
N ALA A 71 -0.93 3.23 4.92
CA ALA A 71 -1.10 3.84 3.60
C ALA A 71 0.23 4.29 3.02
N THR A 72 0.25 4.63 1.73
CA THR A 72 1.46 5.03 1.02
C THR A 72 1.27 6.33 0.25
N LEU A 73 2.13 7.30 0.47
CA LEU A 73 2.20 8.52 -0.33
C LEU A 73 2.76 8.18 -1.72
N ILE A 74 1.93 8.29 -2.76
CA ILE A 74 2.28 7.99 -4.17
C ILE A 74 2.29 9.24 -5.07
N GLY A 75 1.91 10.37 -4.55
CA GLY A 75 2.00 11.71 -5.14
C GLY A 75 2.16 12.74 -4.02
N PRO A 76 2.48 14.02 -4.31
CA PRO A 76 2.74 15.01 -3.26
C PRO A 76 1.62 15.15 -2.22
N LYS A 77 0.35 14.91 -2.62
CA LYS A 77 -0.85 14.93 -1.78
C LYS A 77 -1.70 13.67 -1.93
N VAL A 78 -1.20 12.63 -2.58
CA VAL A 78 -1.97 11.46 -2.97
C VAL A 78 -1.53 10.26 -2.15
N VAL A 79 -2.44 9.71 -1.37
CA VAL A 79 -2.19 8.60 -0.45
C VAL A 79 -3.01 7.38 -0.86
N LEU A 80 -2.32 6.30 -1.21
CA LEU A 80 -2.89 5.00 -1.59
C LEU A 80 -3.13 4.14 -0.34
N THR A 81 -4.27 3.47 -0.28
CA THR A 81 -4.65 2.53 0.78
C THR A 81 -5.69 1.52 0.29
N ALA A 82 -6.20 0.68 1.17
CA ALA A 82 -7.32 -0.23 0.88
C ALA A 82 -8.69 0.51 0.95
N LYS A 83 -9.66 0.06 0.17
CA LYS A 83 -11.03 0.64 0.18
C LYS A 83 -11.72 0.41 1.53
N HIS A 84 -11.55 -0.76 2.15
CA HIS A 84 -12.11 -1.03 3.46
C HIS A 84 -11.52 -0.14 4.59
N CYS A 85 -10.38 0.53 4.35
CA CYS A 85 -9.88 1.58 5.23
C CYS A 85 -10.63 2.92 5.03
N ALA A 86 -11.30 3.08 3.91
CA ALA A 86 -12.00 4.31 3.55
C ALA A 86 -13.53 4.23 3.71
N THR A 87 -14.10 3.01 3.84
CA THR A 87 -15.53 2.77 4.09
C THR A 87 -15.72 1.63 5.07
N ASP A 88 -16.86 1.60 5.76
CA ASP A 88 -17.19 0.52 6.70
C ASP A 88 -17.79 -0.72 6.02
N GLY A 89 -18.24 -0.58 4.76
CA GLY A 89 -18.82 -1.68 3.99
C GLY A 89 -18.96 -1.37 2.50
N PRO A 90 -19.20 -2.40 1.67
CA PRO A 90 -19.45 -2.23 0.25
C PRO A 90 -20.68 -1.34 0.01
N GLY A 91 -20.49 -0.25 -0.75
CA GLY A 91 -21.56 0.72 -1.05
C GLY A 91 -21.90 1.70 0.06
N GLU A 92 -21.24 1.64 1.20
CA GLU A 92 -21.40 2.62 2.28
C GLU A 92 -20.69 3.94 1.96
N ALA A 93 -21.10 5.01 2.66
CA ALA A 93 -20.48 6.31 2.52
C ALA A 93 -19.01 6.26 2.99
N PRO A 94 -18.12 7.04 2.36
CA PRO A 94 -16.75 7.16 2.82
C PRO A 94 -16.68 7.67 4.27
N ARG A 95 -15.77 7.15 5.07
CA ARG A 95 -15.47 7.61 6.46
C ARG A 95 -15.27 9.13 6.50
N LEU A 96 -14.62 9.70 5.49
CA LEU A 96 -14.38 11.15 5.39
C LEU A 96 -15.66 11.99 5.42
N ALA A 97 -16.83 11.40 5.15
CA ALA A 97 -18.13 12.09 5.26
C ALA A 97 -18.58 12.28 6.73
N SER A 98 -18.10 11.47 7.65
CA SER A 98 -18.50 11.45 9.06
C SER A 98 -17.38 11.78 10.05
N GLU A 99 -16.11 11.63 9.62
CA GLU A 99 -14.94 11.84 10.49
C GLU A 99 -13.77 12.45 9.74
N ASP A 100 -12.91 13.16 10.47
CA ASP A 100 -11.65 13.66 9.94
C ASP A 100 -10.64 12.52 9.84
N VAL A 101 -10.10 12.30 8.64
CA VAL A 101 -9.03 11.33 8.37
C VAL A 101 -7.70 12.06 8.17
N TYR A 102 -6.64 11.47 8.71
CA TYR A 102 -5.29 12.03 8.69
C TYR A 102 -4.29 11.01 8.18
N PHE A 103 -3.32 11.47 7.41
CA PHE A 103 -2.12 10.71 7.07
C PHE A 103 -0.98 11.10 8.01
N MET A 104 -0.40 10.11 8.68
CA MET A 104 0.66 10.26 9.67
C MET A 104 1.98 9.74 9.11
N VAL A 105 2.99 10.59 9.08
CA VAL A 105 4.32 10.31 8.55
C VAL A 105 5.30 9.98 9.68
N GLY A 106 6.14 9.00 9.47
CA GLY A 106 7.18 8.62 10.43
C GLY A 106 7.12 7.13 10.77
N ALA A 107 8.13 6.62 11.43
CA ALA A 107 8.22 5.21 11.79
C ALA A 107 7.34 4.80 12.97
N ASP A 108 6.86 5.76 13.75
CA ASP A 108 6.01 5.53 14.93
C ASP A 108 4.74 6.39 14.79
N SER A 109 3.58 5.72 14.68
CA SER A 109 2.29 6.37 14.56
C SER A 109 1.83 7.05 15.86
N HIS A 110 2.40 6.68 17.01
CA HIS A 110 2.15 7.34 18.30
C HIS A 110 2.97 8.63 18.45
N ASN A 111 4.03 8.81 17.65
CA ASN A 111 4.86 10.00 17.62
C ASN A 111 5.21 10.39 16.17
N PRO A 112 4.22 10.76 15.36
CA PRO A 112 4.42 11.04 13.94
C PRO A 112 5.24 12.33 13.74
N LYS A 113 6.10 12.33 12.71
CA LYS A 113 6.86 13.52 12.30
C LYS A 113 5.96 14.61 11.70
N GLN A 114 4.92 14.19 10.98
CA GLN A 114 3.92 15.05 10.36
C GLN A 114 2.55 14.37 10.42
N VAL A 115 1.50 15.19 10.54
CA VAL A 115 0.10 14.77 10.43
C VAL A 115 -0.57 15.70 9.43
N VAL A 116 -1.12 15.15 8.34
CA VAL A 116 -1.76 15.93 7.28
C VAL A 116 -3.19 15.44 7.08
N LYS A 117 -4.15 16.35 7.12
CA LYS A 117 -5.57 16.04 6.96
C LYS A 117 -5.89 15.63 5.53
N ALA A 118 -6.74 14.61 5.36
CA ALA A 118 -7.37 14.29 4.08
C ALA A 118 -8.57 15.21 3.86
N VAL A 119 -8.76 15.61 2.60
CA VAL A 119 -9.87 16.50 2.19
C VAL A 119 -10.78 15.86 1.16
N ASP A 120 -10.35 14.74 0.58
CA ASP A 120 -11.15 14.00 -0.39
C ASP A 120 -10.72 12.53 -0.43
N VAL A 121 -11.60 11.68 -0.96
CA VAL A 121 -11.34 10.24 -1.13
C VAL A 121 -11.93 9.74 -2.44
N LEU A 122 -11.14 8.96 -3.16
CA LEU A 122 -11.54 8.26 -4.36
C LEU A 122 -11.60 6.77 -4.02
N LEU A 123 -12.71 6.14 -4.35
CA LEU A 123 -12.90 4.70 -4.15
C LEU A 123 -12.86 3.99 -5.50
N SER A 124 -12.21 2.84 -5.55
CA SER A 124 -12.27 1.96 -6.72
C SER A 124 -13.73 1.58 -7.01
N PRO A 125 -14.08 1.27 -8.26
CA PRO A 125 -15.42 0.80 -8.59
C PRO A 125 -15.88 -0.35 -7.69
N LEU A 126 -17.19 -0.42 -7.44
CA LEU A 126 -17.80 -1.59 -6.79
C LEU A 126 -17.85 -2.71 -7.83
N ASP A 127 -17.08 -3.76 -7.59
CA ASP A 127 -17.23 -5.05 -8.25
C ASP A 127 -17.67 -6.05 -7.18
N GLU A 128 -18.64 -6.90 -7.49
CA GLU A 128 -19.06 -7.94 -6.56
C GLU A 128 -18.03 -9.07 -6.51
N GLY A 129 -17.76 -9.57 -5.31
CA GLY A 129 -16.88 -10.71 -5.08
C GLY A 129 -15.50 -10.34 -4.51
N GLY A 130 -14.59 -11.31 -4.56
CA GLY A 130 -13.26 -11.23 -3.95
C GLY A 130 -13.24 -11.61 -2.48
N MET A 131 -12.04 -11.60 -1.89
CA MET A 131 -11.81 -12.06 -0.52
C MET A 131 -12.56 -11.24 0.52
N VAL A 132 -12.67 -9.93 0.33
CA VAL A 132 -13.30 -8.98 1.27
C VAL A 132 -14.61 -8.40 0.75
N GLU A 133 -15.17 -8.96 -0.33
CA GLU A 133 -16.42 -8.53 -0.96
C GLU A 133 -16.43 -7.06 -1.45
N PHE A 134 -15.26 -6.42 -1.55
CA PHE A 134 -15.10 -5.06 -2.06
C PHE A 134 -14.75 -5.00 -3.56
N GLY A 135 -14.55 -6.16 -4.21
CA GLY A 135 -13.96 -6.22 -5.53
C GLY A 135 -12.51 -5.73 -5.51
N SER A 136 -12.19 -4.69 -6.27
CA SER A 136 -10.89 -4.02 -6.14
C SER A 136 -10.83 -3.23 -4.84
N ASP A 137 -10.14 -3.77 -3.85
CA ASP A 137 -10.04 -3.15 -2.51
C ASP A 137 -8.96 -2.05 -2.47
N VAL A 138 -9.16 -1.00 -3.25
CA VAL A 138 -8.21 0.14 -3.36
C VAL A 138 -8.93 1.45 -3.17
N ALA A 139 -8.35 2.36 -2.39
CA ALA A 139 -8.80 3.73 -2.22
C ALA A 139 -7.62 4.72 -2.27
N ILE A 140 -7.93 5.98 -2.54
CA ILE A 140 -6.97 7.07 -2.55
C ILE A 140 -7.53 8.22 -1.73
N TYR A 141 -6.77 8.67 -0.73
CA TYR A 141 -7.04 9.94 -0.06
C TYR A 141 -6.26 11.07 -0.71
N ILE A 142 -6.90 12.23 -0.86
CA ILE A 142 -6.25 13.48 -1.26
C ILE A 142 -6.03 14.32 -0.01
N LEU A 143 -4.80 14.74 0.23
CA LEU A 143 -4.42 15.55 1.37
C LEU A 143 -4.66 17.04 1.11
N GLU A 144 -4.90 17.82 2.17
CA GLU A 144 -5.08 19.27 2.11
C GLU A 144 -3.85 20.00 1.57
N LYS A 145 -2.66 19.46 1.84
CA LYS A 145 -1.38 20.04 1.43
C LYS A 145 -0.35 18.93 1.13
N PRO A 146 0.71 19.23 0.37
CA PRO A 146 1.82 18.30 0.19
C PRO A 146 2.44 17.88 1.52
N VAL A 147 2.96 16.65 1.57
CA VAL A 147 3.78 16.17 2.68
C VAL A 147 5.20 16.71 2.51
N ASP A 148 5.67 17.48 3.49
CA ASP A 148 6.96 18.16 3.40
C ASP A 148 8.14 17.17 3.54
N GLY A 149 9.13 17.29 2.65
CA GLY A 149 10.38 16.54 2.72
C GLY A 149 10.29 15.05 2.47
N VAL A 150 9.13 14.55 2.06
CA VAL A 150 8.92 13.13 1.72
C VAL A 150 8.80 12.96 0.21
N THR A 151 9.64 12.09 -0.35
CA THR A 151 9.52 11.72 -1.76
C THR A 151 8.44 10.65 -1.92
N PRO A 152 7.39 10.88 -2.74
CA PRO A 152 6.38 9.88 -3.02
C PRO A 152 6.99 8.58 -3.58
N MET A 153 6.44 7.44 -3.18
CA MET A 153 6.87 6.15 -3.67
C MET A 153 6.29 5.90 -5.07
N PRO A 154 7.07 5.43 -6.03
CA PRO A 154 6.54 5.02 -7.32
C PRO A 154 5.58 3.84 -7.15
N TRP A 155 4.63 3.74 -8.05
CA TRP A 155 3.68 2.65 -8.13
C TRP A 155 3.66 2.08 -9.56
N LEU A 156 3.26 0.83 -9.69
CA LEU A 156 3.20 0.17 -10.99
C LEU A 156 1.85 -0.51 -11.17
N ALA A 157 1.17 -0.15 -12.24
CA ALA A 157 -0.08 -0.78 -12.69
C ALA A 157 0.11 -2.21 -13.20
N ALA A 158 1.32 -2.74 -13.20
CA ALA A 158 1.53 -4.14 -13.55
C ALA A 158 0.87 -5.01 -12.49
N HIS A 159 -0.08 -5.83 -12.91
CA HIS A 159 -0.58 -6.92 -12.09
C HIS A 159 0.56 -7.91 -11.82
N LEU A 160 0.51 -8.52 -10.65
CA LEU A 160 1.38 -9.63 -10.36
C LEU A 160 0.98 -10.80 -11.27
N GLY A 161 1.87 -11.20 -12.16
CA GLY A 161 1.61 -12.26 -13.14
C GLY A 161 1.92 -13.65 -12.61
N ALA A 162 1.42 -14.68 -13.29
CA ALA A 162 1.70 -16.07 -12.95
C ALA A 162 3.20 -16.42 -13.00
N ASP A 163 3.99 -15.69 -13.80
CA ASP A 163 5.46 -15.81 -13.85
C ASP A 163 6.18 -15.31 -12.59
N GLN A 164 5.47 -14.65 -11.70
CA GLN A 164 5.99 -14.16 -10.43
C GLN A 164 5.61 -15.05 -9.24
N VAL A 165 4.76 -16.06 -9.43
CA VAL A 165 4.41 -17.01 -8.38
C VAL A 165 5.67 -17.68 -7.83
N GLY A 166 5.78 -17.77 -6.51
CA GLY A 166 6.97 -18.23 -5.77
C GLY A 166 8.01 -17.15 -5.49
N LYS A 167 7.89 -15.93 -6.05
CA LYS A 167 8.77 -14.83 -5.69
C LYS A 167 8.41 -14.24 -4.34
N LYS A 168 9.44 -13.77 -3.63
CA LYS A 168 9.32 -13.04 -2.38
C LYS A 168 9.20 -11.53 -2.67
N LEU A 169 8.24 -10.90 -2.00
CA LEU A 169 8.00 -9.46 -2.01
C LEU A 169 8.02 -8.93 -0.58
N THR A 170 8.04 -7.63 -0.40
CA THR A 170 8.07 -7.02 0.93
C THR A 170 6.75 -6.33 1.24
N ALA A 171 6.11 -6.73 2.34
CA ALA A 171 4.98 -5.99 2.93
C ALA A 171 5.50 -5.03 3.99
N VAL A 172 4.88 -3.85 4.11
CA VAL A 172 5.25 -2.84 5.11
C VAL A 172 4.00 -2.28 5.76
N GLY A 173 4.01 -2.16 7.10
CA GLY A 173 2.85 -1.64 7.81
C GLY A 173 3.10 -1.28 9.27
N TYR A 174 2.04 -0.88 9.96
CA TYR A 174 2.02 -0.45 11.36
C TYR A 174 1.16 -1.37 12.24
N GLY A 175 0.72 -2.48 11.70
CA GLY A 175 -0.21 -3.38 12.36
C GLY A 175 0.36 -4.09 13.58
N VAL A 176 -0.43 -5.02 14.10
CA VAL A 176 -0.07 -5.86 15.25
C VAL A 176 1.19 -6.67 14.95
N GLN A 177 2.15 -6.66 15.88
CA GLN A 177 3.51 -7.19 15.72
C GLN A 177 3.79 -8.41 16.60
N ASP A 178 2.97 -8.66 17.61
CA ASP A 178 3.17 -9.74 18.56
C ASP A 178 1.84 -10.23 19.16
N ARG A 179 1.92 -11.22 20.04
CA ARG A 179 0.75 -11.78 20.74
C ARG A 179 0.17 -10.84 21.78
N GLU A 180 0.96 -9.93 22.28
CA GLU A 180 0.60 -8.87 23.23
C GLU A 180 -0.15 -7.74 22.51
N ARG A 181 -0.27 -7.81 21.18
CA ARG A 181 -0.92 -6.83 20.28
C ARG A 181 -0.24 -5.47 20.25
N THR A 182 1.08 -5.46 20.48
CA THR A 182 1.90 -4.27 20.24
C THR A 182 1.76 -3.85 18.77
N SER A 183 1.64 -2.58 18.50
CA SER A 183 1.37 -2.05 17.16
C SER A 183 1.75 -0.58 17.05
N GLY A 184 1.65 0.00 15.85
CA GLY A 184 1.88 1.43 15.64
C GLY A 184 3.31 1.81 15.26
N THR A 185 4.28 0.89 15.34
CA THR A 185 5.61 1.10 14.75
C THR A 185 5.71 0.41 13.40
N ARG A 186 6.33 1.09 12.43
CA ARG A 186 6.46 0.57 11.06
C ARG A 186 7.43 -0.60 11.02
N LYS A 187 6.95 -1.72 10.49
CA LYS A 187 7.71 -2.95 10.25
C LYS A 187 7.65 -3.33 8.78
N ALA A 188 8.64 -4.09 8.35
CA ALA A 188 8.69 -4.68 7.02
C ALA A 188 8.89 -6.18 7.12
N GLY A 189 8.29 -6.94 6.23
CA GLY A 189 8.45 -8.38 6.22
C GLY A 189 8.29 -8.97 4.82
N THR A 190 8.94 -10.10 4.60
CA THR A 190 8.89 -10.80 3.31
C THR A 190 7.67 -11.71 3.24
N VAL A 191 6.99 -11.71 2.11
CA VAL A 191 5.84 -12.57 1.81
C VAL A 191 5.99 -13.20 0.44
N THR A 192 5.66 -14.48 0.32
CA THR A 192 5.77 -15.25 -0.93
C THR A 192 4.46 -15.16 -1.72
N LEU A 193 4.53 -14.83 -3.00
CA LEU A 193 3.37 -14.83 -3.90
C LEU A 193 2.97 -16.29 -4.19
N GLN A 194 1.76 -16.67 -3.78
CA GLN A 194 1.24 -18.03 -3.91
C GLN A 194 0.31 -18.20 -5.11
N ALA A 195 -0.56 -17.20 -5.35
CA ALA A 195 -1.52 -17.24 -6.44
C ALA A 195 -1.92 -15.84 -6.90
N VAL A 196 -2.26 -15.70 -8.17
CA VAL A 196 -2.80 -14.47 -8.78
C VAL A 196 -4.16 -14.72 -9.45
N GLU A 197 -4.61 -15.96 -9.45
CA GLU A 197 -5.90 -16.40 -9.98
C GLU A 197 -6.31 -17.73 -9.36
N GLY A 198 -7.53 -18.15 -9.57
CA GLY A 198 -8.06 -19.43 -9.09
C GLY A 198 -8.28 -19.46 -7.57
N GLN A 199 -8.19 -20.64 -7.00
CA GLN A 199 -8.49 -20.91 -5.59
C GLN A 199 -7.19 -21.05 -4.79
N PRO A 200 -6.73 -20.03 -4.06
CA PRO A 200 -5.43 -20.05 -3.41
C PRO A 200 -5.33 -21.12 -2.32
N MET A 201 -6.43 -21.43 -1.63
CA MET A 201 -6.43 -22.48 -0.62
C MET A 201 -6.20 -23.87 -1.22
N HIS A 202 -6.65 -24.13 -2.45
CA HIS A 202 -6.36 -25.39 -3.14
C HIS A 202 -4.90 -25.51 -3.57
N VAL A 203 -4.22 -24.37 -3.77
CA VAL A 203 -2.77 -24.36 -4.03
C VAL A 203 -1.99 -24.66 -2.74
N LEU A 204 -2.35 -23.99 -1.65
CA LEU A 204 -1.67 -24.10 -0.37
C LEU A 204 -1.97 -25.43 0.36
N PHE A 205 -3.20 -25.89 0.26
CA PHE A 205 -3.72 -27.10 0.89
C PHE A 205 -4.46 -27.93 -0.16
N PRO A 206 -3.77 -28.77 -0.95
CA PRO A 206 -4.40 -29.55 -2.03
C PRO A 206 -5.53 -30.48 -1.55
N LYS A 207 -5.56 -30.78 -0.26
CA LYS A 207 -6.66 -31.53 0.39
C LYS A 207 -7.30 -30.66 1.46
N LYS A 208 -8.61 -30.63 1.48
CA LYS A 208 -9.40 -29.86 2.47
C LYS A 208 -9.14 -30.33 3.90
N GLU A 209 -8.86 -31.62 4.06
CA GLU A 209 -8.51 -32.19 5.36
C GLU A 209 -7.22 -31.58 5.92
N ASP A 210 -6.23 -31.30 5.08
CA ASP A 210 -4.96 -30.68 5.49
C ASP A 210 -5.20 -29.24 5.92
N PHE A 211 -6.06 -28.50 5.20
CA PHE A 211 -6.51 -27.15 5.59
C PHE A 211 -7.23 -27.18 6.95
N LEU A 212 -8.20 -28.07 7.13
CA LEU A 212 -8.94 -28.18 8.40
C LEU A 212 -8.01 -28.61 9.56
N ALA A 213 -7.06 -29.50 9.30
CA ALA A 213 -6.05 -29.88 10.29
C ALA A 213 -5.16 -28.69 10.69
N HIS A 214 -4.75 -27.88 9.71
CA HIS A 214 -4.01 -26.64 9.95
C HIS A 214 -4.83 -25.67 10.82
N MET A 215 -6.09 -25.43 10.48
CA MET A 215 -6.97 -24.57 11.27
C MET A 215 -7.19 -25.12 12.68
N THR A 216 -7.36 -26.43 12.83
CA THR A 216 -7.50 -27.09 14.14
C THR A 216 -6.26 -26.90 15.02
N LYS A 217 -5.08 -26.97 14.42
CA LYS A 217 -3.81 -26.76 15.14
C LYS A 217 -3.71 -25.33 15.71
N HIS A 218 -4.21 -24.33 15.00
CA HIS A 218 -4.08 -22.92 15.38
C HIS A 218 -5.26 -22.40 16.21
N GLU A 219 -6.47 -22.86 15.94
CA GLU A 219 -7.71 -22.32 16.53
C GLU A 219 -8.42 -23.30 17.49
N GLY A 220 -8.07 -24.58 17.43
CA GLY A 220 -8.71 -25.63 18.21
C GLY A 220 -9.92 -26.27 17.51
N ALA A 221 -10.19 -27.55 17.84
CA ALA A 221 -11.22 -28.36 17.19
C ALA A 221 -12.64 -27.79 17.36
N GLU A 222 -12.98 -27.35 18.58
CA GLU A 222 -14.31 -26.79 18.89
C GLU A 222 -14.62 -25.56 18.04
N TRP A 223 -13.62 -24.69 17.82
CA TRP A 223 -13.78 -23.51 16.99
C TRP A 223 -13.96 -23.91 15.51
N VAL A 224 -13.17 -24.88 15.00
CA VAL A 224 -13.27 -25.37 13.62
C VAL A 224 -14.64 -25.95 13.34
N ASP A 225 -15.17 -26.77 14.28
CA ASP A 225 -16.50 -27.34 14.16
C ASP A 225 -17.59 -26.26 14.11
N GLY A 226 -17.48 -25.23 14.96
CA GLY A 226 -18.42 -24.10 14.98
C GLY A 226 -18.32 -23.16 13.75
N ALA A 227 -17.16 -23.12 13.10
CA ALA A 227 -16.88 -22.28 11.94
C ALA A 227 -16.96 -23.02 10.59
N LYS A 228 -17.39 -24.27 10.58
CA LYS A 228 -17.27 -25.18 9.43
C LYS A 228 -17.80 -24.57 8.11
N GLU A 229 -18.99 -24.01 8.09
CA GLU A 229 -19.57 -23.40 6.87
C GLU A 229 -18.72 -22.24 6.34
N ARG A 230 -18.19 -21.40 7.24
CA ARG A 230 -17.32 -20.28 6.89
C ARG A 230 -15.97 -20.77 6.38
N LEU A 231 -15.40 -21.80 6.99
CA LEU A 231 -14.17 -22.44 6.55
C LEU A 231 -14.33 -23.13 5.19
N ASP A 232 -15.48 -23.76 4.95
CA ASP A 232 -15.80 -24.37 3.67
C ASP A 232 -15.84 -23.31 2.55
N LYS A 233 -16.53 -22.19 2.78
CA LYS A 233 -16.58 -21.06 1.83
C LYS A 233 -15.19 -20.46 1.59
N PHE A 234 -14.41 -20.31 2.66
CA PHE A 234 -13.06 -19.76 2.55
C PHE A 234 -12.12 -20.71 1.80
N TYR A 235 -12.21 -22.02 2.02
CA TYR A 235 -11.41 -23.00 1.28
C TYR A 235 -11.69 -22.94 -0.23
N ASP A 236 -12.94 -22.73 -0.62
CA ASP A 236 -13.40 -22.75 -2.01
C ASP A 236 -13.45 -21.35 -2.66
N PHE A 237 -13.03 -20.27 -1.96
CA PHE A 237 -13.06 -18.95 -2.57
C PHE A 237 -12.07 -18.83 -3.74
N SER A 238 -12.44 -18.02 -4.73
CA SER A 238 -11.58 -17.72 -5.88
C SER A 238 -11.17 -16.28 -5.87
N LEU A 239 -9.89 -16.03 -6.21
CA LEU A 239 -9.39 -14.68 -6.46
C LEU A 239 -10.12 -14.07 -7.67
N LEU A 240 -10.35 -12.78 -7.61
CA LEU A 240 -10.78 -12.00 -8.77
C LEU A 240 -9.57 -11.73 -9.67
N PRO A 241 -9.53 -12.30 -10.88
CA PRO A 241 -8.37 -12.14 -11.77
C PRO A 241 -8.07 -10.68 -12.08
N GLY A 242 -6.82 -10.26 -11.90
CA GLY A 242 -6.39 -8.89 -12.13
C GLY A 242 -6.77 -7.88 -11.03
N HIS A 243 -7.46 -8.32 -9.96
CA HIS A 243 -7.83 -7.50 -8.82
C HIS A 243 -7.12 -7.92 -7.54
N GLU A 244 -6.85 -9.21 -7.40
CA GLU A 244 -6.33 -9.81 -6.19
C GLU A 244 -5.12 -10.70 -6.47
N ALA A 245 -4.23 -10.77 -5.47
CA ALA A 245 -3.16 -11.74 -5.37
C ALA A 245 -3.17 -12.33 -3.96
N TYR A 246 -2.70 -13.56 -3.79
CA TYR A 246 -2.63 -14.24 -2.50
C TYR A 246 -1.19 -14.51 -2.12
N LEU A 247 -0.77 -14.07 -0.93
CA LEU A 247 0.59 -14.14 -0.46
C LEU A 247 0.67 -14.73 0.96
N GLY A 248 1.87 -15.21 1.31
CA GLY A 248 2.16 -15.76 2.62
C GLY A 248 2.30 -17.29 2.63
N LEU A 249 2.56 -17.86 3.80
CA LEU A 249 2.81 -19.29 4.03
C LEU A 249 4.02 -19.87 3.27
N GLY A 250 4.92 -19.03 2.75
CA GLY A 250 6.26 -19.44 2.36
C GLY A 250 7.14 -19.69 3.58
N GLU A 251 8.27 -20.33 3.37
CA GLU A 251 9.25 -20.51 4.44
C GLU A 251 9.77 -19.15 4.92
N ASN A 252 9.63 -18.89 6.23
CA ASN A 252 9.98 -17.65 6.90
C ASN A 252 9.19 -16.42 6.40
N ASP A 253 7.97 -16.62 5.87
CA ASP A 253 7.11 -15.50 5.48
C ASP A 253 6.59 -14.74 6.70
N ALA A 254 6.52 -13.45 6.54
CA ALA A 254 5.84 -12.54 7.44
C ALA A 254 4.32 -12.74 7.42
N GLN A 255 3.66 -12.27 8.49
CA GLN A 255 2.20 -12.29 8.59
C GLN A 255 1.67 -10.88 8.82
N PRO A 256 1.14 -10.21 7.79
CA PRO A 256 0.37 -9.00 7.97
C PRO A 256 -0.82 -9.21 8.93
N CYS A 257 -1.17 -8.18 9.66
CA CYS A 257 -2.11 -8.27 10.75
C CYS A 257 -3.05 -7.06 10.81
N SER A 258 -3.89 -6.97 11.84
CA SER A 258 -4.77 -5.80 12.06
C SER A 258 -3.95 -4.52 12.12
N GLY A 259 -4.26 -3.54 11.27
CA GLY A 259 -3.54 -2.27 11.13
C GLY A 259 -2.57 -2.23 9.95
N ASP A 260 -2.19 -3.38 9.37
CA ASP A 260 -1.40 -3.43 8.12
C ASP A 260 -2.28 -3.22 6.87
N SER A 261 -3.60 -3.31 7.01
CA SER A 261 -4.59 -3.01 5.97
C SER A 261 -4.24 -1.75 5.19
N GLY A 262 -4.24 -1.82 3.87
CA GLY A 262 -3.86 -0.71 2.97
C GLY A 262 -2.36 -0.44 2.86
N GLY A 263 -1.53 -1.12 3.67
CA GLY A 263 -0.08 -1.07 3.56
C GLY A 263 0.42 -1.62 2.22
N PRO A 264 1.54 -1.11 1.72
CA PRO A 264 2.04 -1.48 0.41
C PRO A 264 2.67 -2.88 0.40
N LEU A 265 2.44 -3.60 -0.69
CA LEU A 265 3.34 -4.64 -1.15
C LEU A 265 4.33 -4.00 -2.11
N VAL A 266 5.60 -4.05 -1.79
CA VAL A 266 6.64 -3.40 -2.59
C VAL A 266 7.59 -4.42 -3.24
N GLN A 267 8.06 -4.02 -4.42
CA GLN A 267 9.08 -4.74 -5.18
C GLN A 267 10.17 -3.76 -5.63
N LYS A 268 11.42 -4.20 -5.68
CA LYS A 268 12.50 -3.39 -6.25
C LYS A 268 12.45 -3.47 -7.77
N ILE A 269 12.09 -2.36 -8.44
CA ILE A 269 12.00 -2.24 -9.89
C ILE A 269 12.94 -1.12 -10.31
N ASP A 270 13.89 -1.40 -11.20
CA ASP A 270 14.94 -0.46 -11.65
C ASP A 270 15.66 0.24 -10.48
N GLY A 271 15.94 -0.54 -9.42
CA GLY A 271 16.63 -0.06 -8.23
C GLY A 271 15.78 0.76 -7.25
N LYS A 272 14.47 0.96 -7.52
CA LYS A 272 13.54 1.73 -6.67
C LYS A 272 12.50 0.81 -6.05
N LEU A 273 12.19 1.00 -4.78
CA LEU A 273 11.03 0.38 -4.16
C LEU A 273 9.77 0.94 -4.82
N THR A 274 8.93 0.04 -5.33
CA THR A 274 7.73 0.39 -6.11
C THR A 274 6.54 -0.37 -5.54
N VAL A 275 5.43 0.32 -5.29
CA VAL A 275 4.18 -0.30 -4.84
C VAL A 275 3.57 -1.09 -5.98
N VAL A 276 3.24 -2.35 -5.75
CA VAL A 276 2.62 -3.25 -6.74
C VAL A 276 1.23 -3.76 -6.31
N ALA A 277 0.92 -3.70 -5.01
CA ALA A 277 -0.38 -4.05 -4.43
C ALA A 277 -0.52 -3.42 -3.04
N VAL A 278 -1.69 -3.52 -2.44
CA VAL A 278 -1.96 -3.12 -1.05
C VAL A 278 -2.56 -4.28 -0.25
N VAL A 279 -2.26 -4.34 1.04
CA VAL A 279 -2.84 -5.34 1.95
C VAL A 279 -4.36 -5.16 1.99
N SER A 280 -5.09 -6.21 1.63
CA SER A 280 -6.55 -6.20 1.58
C SER A 280 -7.15 -6.93 2.78
N GLY A 281 -7.05 -8.25 2.82
CA GLY A 281 -7.69 -8.99 3.90
C GLY A 281 -7.28 -10.44 3.99
N SER A 282 -7.68 -11.04 5.11
CA SER A 282 -7.38 -12.43 5.38
C SER A 282 -8.47 -13.09 6.21
N PHE A 283 -8.43 -14.39 6.26
CA PHE A 283 -9.25 -15.16 7.17
C PHE A 283 -8.64 -15.11 8.58
N LYS A 284 -9.33 -14.46 9.50
CA LYS A 284 -8.91 -14.35 10.90
C LYS A 284 -9.64 -15.38 11.74
N GLY A 285 -8.87 -16.16 12.49
CA GLY A 285 -9.35 -17.02 13.54
C GLY A 285 -9.72 -16.25 14.81
N ARG A 286 -9.95 -16.98 15.89
CA ARG A 286 -10.29 -16.42 17.21
C ARG A 286 -9.06 -16.26 18.10
N THR A 287 -8.14 -17.20 18.02
CA THR A 287 -7.06 -17.37 19.00
C THR A 287 -5.84 -16.53 18.66
N TYR A 288 -5.60 -16.33 17.37
CA TYR A 288 -4.45 -15.58 16.88
C TYR A 288 -4.89 -14.23 16.29
N PRO A 289 -4.21 -13.13 16.60
CA PRO A 289 -4.63 -11.81 16.14
C PRO A 289 -4.49 -11.60 14.63
N CYS A 290 -3.74 -12.47 13.95
CA CYS A 290 -3.43 -12.38 12.54
C CYS A 290 -3.87 -13.65 11.79
N SER A 291 -3.82 -13.63 10.46
CA SER A 291 -4.12 -14.81 9.67
C SER A 291 -3.04 -15.88 9.82
N THR A 292 -3.46 -17.13 9.87
CA THR A 292 -2.54 -18.29 9.82
C THR A 292 -2.54 -18.97 8.45
N VAL A 293 -3.27 -18.43 7.49
CA VAL A 293 -3.48 -19.01 6.16
C VAL A 293 -3.05 -18.10 4.99
N GLY A 294 -2.27 -17.06 5.27
CA GLY A 294 -1.85 -16.06 4.28
C GLY A 294 -2.87 -14.92 4.15
N GLU A 295 -2.69 -14.08 3.13
CA GLU A 295 -3.43 -12.84 2.98
C GLU A 295 -3.67 -12.48 1.52
N ALA A 296 -4.84 -11.92 1.24
CA ALA A 296 -5.15 -11.33 -0.05
C ALA A 296 -4.62 -9.89 -0.11
N TYR A 297 -4.11 -9.54 -1.27
CA TYR A 297 -3.65 -8.20 -1.62
C TYR A 297 -4.43 -7.70 -2.82
N ALA A 298 -4.88 -6.45 -2.77
CA ALA A 298 -5.48 -5.80 -3.92
C ALA A 298 -4.38 -5.28 -4.85
N THR A 299 -4.41 -5.73 -6.11
CA THR A 299 -3.44 -5.33 -7.13
C THR A 299 -3.78 -3.95 -7.71
N LEU A 300 -2.76 -3.27 -8.28
CA LEU A 300 -2.94 -1.97 -8.92
C LEU A 300 -3.19 -2.10 -10.43
N GLY A 301 -3.93 -3.16 -10.84
CA GLY A 301 -4.19 -3.48 -12.23
C GLY A 301 -5.19 -2.54 -12.92
N ASP A 302 -5.63 -2.96 -14.13
CA ASP A 302 -6.40 -2.16 -15.10
C ASP A 302 -7.66 -1.50 -14.51
N LYS A 303 -8.27 -2.10 -13.50
CA LYS A 303 -9.50 -1.59 -12.88
C LYS A 303 -9.29 -0.35 -12.03
N VAL A 304 -8.14 -0.25 -11.37
CA VAL A 304 -7.82 0.88 -10.46
C VAL A 304 -6.79 1.84 -11.05
N GLN A 305 -6.04 1.42 -12.05
CA GLN A 305 -5.04 2.24 -12.73
C GLN A 305 -5.59 3.61 -13.17
N PRO A 306 -6.74 3.73 -13.87
CA PRO A 306 -7.26 5.04 -14.28
C PRO A 306 -7.55 5.97 -13.10
N MET A 307 -8.00 5.43 -11.96
CA MET A 307 -8.24 6.20 -10.74
C MET A 307 -6.92 6.73 -10.17
N ILE A 308 -5.88 5.89 -10.09
CA ILE A 308 -4.57 6.29 -9.58
C ILE A 308 -3.91 7.31 -10.51
N GLU A 309 -3.95 7.12 -11.84
CA GLU A 309 -3.45 8.06 -12.83
C GLU A 309 -4.16 9.42 -12.74
N SER A 310 -5.48 9.40 -12.58
CA SER A 310 -6.27 10.61 -12.37
C SER A 310 -5.85 11.34 -11.10
N ALA A 311 -5.69 10.60 -10.00
CA ALA A 311 -5.31 11.18 -8.70
C ALA A 311 -3.89 11.76 -8.70
N THR A 312 -2.95 11.08 -9.35
CA THR A 312 -1.53 11.51 -9.43
C THR A 312 -1.27 12.50 -10.56
N GLY A 313 -2.26 12.71 -11.43
CA GLY A 313 -2.20 13.68 -12.53
C GLY A 313 -2.36 15.14 -12.06
N PRO A 314 -2.28 16.09 -12.99
CA PRO A 314 -2.32 17.54 -12.68
C PRO A 314 -3.65 17.98 -12.05
N CYS A 315 -4.68 17.16 -12.13
CA CYS A 315 -6.00 17.42 -11.57
C CYS A 315 -6.31 16.66 -10.26
N GLU A 316 -5.34 15.97 -9.70
CA GLU A 316 -5.44 15.36 -8.38
C GLU A 316 -6.77 14.60 -8.16
N GLY A 317 -7.24 13.85 -9.17
CA GLY A 317 -8.50 13.11 -9.13
C GLY A 317 -9.77 13.95 -9.30
N VAL A 318 -9.67 15.25 -9.53
CA VAL A 318 -10.85 16.08 -9.86
C VAL A 318 -11.40 15.67 -11.23
N PRO A 319 -12.65 15.18 -11.32
CA PRO A 319 -13.24 14.79 -12.59
C PRO A 319 -13.44 16.01 -13.52
N VAL A 320 -13.55 15.77 -14.82
CA VAL A 320 -13.84 16.82 -15.81
C VAL A 320 -15.11 17.61 -15.47
N ALA A 321 -16.09 16.92 -14.89
CA ALA A 321 -17.31 17.55 -14.37
C ALA A 321 -17.07 18.45 -13.16
N GLY A 322 -15.94 18.33 -12.49
CA GLY A 322 -15.69 18.92 -11.18
C GLY A 322 -16.45 18.19 -10.09
N ARG A 323 -16.31 18.67 -8.87
CA ARG A 323 -17.05 18.21 -7.69
C ARG A 323 -17.30 19.35 -6.71
N CYS A 324 -18.25 19.13 -5.82
CA CYS A 324 -18.45 20.00 -4.65
C CYS A 324 -17.70 19.40 -3.46
N GLU A 325 -16.79 20.15 -2.85
CA GLU A 325 -16.14 19.82 -1.60
C GLU A 325 -16.98 20.26 -0.39
N LEU A 326 -16.73 19.66 0.76
CA LEU A 326 -17.33 20.09 2.03
C LEU A 326 -17.03 21.57 2.27
N GLY A 327 -18.04 22.32 2.77
CA GLY A 327 -17.93 23.78 2.95
C GLY A 327 -18.41 24.61 1.76
N GLY A 328 -18.96 23.97 0.71
CA GLY A 328 -19.57 24.68 -0.40
C GLY A 328 -18.58 25.15 -1.48
N VAL A 329 -17.41 24.49 -1.55
CA VAL A 329 -16.38 24.85 -2.54
C VAL A 329 -16.60 24.07 -3.84
N ALA A 330 -16.75 24.79 -4.95
CA ALA A 330 -16.76 24.20 -6.30
C ALA A 330 -15.33 23.99 -6.79
N VAL A 331 -14.96 22.73 -7.07
CA VAL A 331 -13.63 22.33 -7.54
C VAL A 331 -13.72 21.80 -8.95
N ARG A 332 -12.91 22.33 -9.85
CA ARG A 332 -12.89 21.94 -11.26
C ARG A 332 -11.47 21.76 -11.76
N CYS A 333 -11.26 20.76 -12.61
CA CYS A 333 -10.09 20.66 -13.45
C CYS A 333 -10.35 21.42 -14.76
N VAL A 334 -9.52 22.40 -15.06
CA VAL A 334 -9.68 23.24 -16.27
C VAL A 334 -8.44 23.16 -17.14
N ASP A 335 -8.67 23.14 -18.46
CA ASP A 335 -7.60 23.27 -19.44
C ASP A 335 -7.00 24.68 -19.35
N THR A 336 -5.70 24.78 -19.54
CA THR A 336 -5.01 26.06 -19.64
C THR A 336 -4.59 26.30 -21.08
N THR A 337 -4.57 27.56 -21.51
CA THR A 337 -4.20 27.90 -22.88
C THR A 337 -2.72 27.71 -23.19
N GLU A 338 -1.87 27.64 -22.17
CA GLU A 338 -0.40 27.62 -22.32
C GLU A 338 0.29 26.59 -21.42
N GLY A 339 -0.41 25.57 -20.92
CA GLY A 339 0.20 24.61 -19.99
C GLY A 339 -0.70 23.43 -19.60
N PRO A 340 -0.27 22.62 -18.66
CA PRO A 340 -1.06 21.50 -18.19
C PRO A 340 -2.36 21.96 -17.56
N GLN A 341 -3.34 21.08 -17.51
CA GLN A 341 -4.57 21.26 -16.75
C GLN A 341 -4.26 21.72 -15.32
N LYS A 342 -5.15 22.51 -14.75
CA LYS A 342 -5.02 22.96 -13.36
C LYS A 342 -6.35 22.85 -12.61
N ILE A 343 -6.24 22.66 -11.30
CA ILE A 343 -7.38 22.74 -10.40
C ILE A 343 -7.74 24.19 -10.15
N THR A 344 -9.03 24.52 -10.25
CA THR A 344 -9.61 25.76 -9.78
C THR A 344 -10.56 25.46 -8.64
N LYS A 345 -10.50 26.27 -7.58
CA LYS A 345 -11.40 26.21 -6.43
C LYS A 345 -12.14 27.55 -6.33
N THR A 346 -13.46 27.46 -6.16
CA THR A 346 -14.31 28.62 -5.94
C THR A 346 -15.08 28.38 -4.65
N ASP A 347 -14.83 29.19 -3.64
CA ASP A 347 -15.63 29.18 -2.42
C ASP A 347 -16.97 29.88 -2.74
N CYS A 348 -18.03 29.09 -2.78
CA CYS A 348 -19.34 29.61 -3.14
C CYS A 348 -19.96 30.45 -2.02
N ALA A 349 -19.51 30.27 -0.76
CA ALA A 349 -19.97 31.11 0.35
C ALA A 349 -19.50 32.55 0.21
N GLU A 350 -18.34 32.82 -0.40
CA GLU A 350 -17.87 34.18 -0.71
C GLU A 350 -18.75 34.90 -1.75
N LEU A 351 -19.59 34.13 -2.45
CA LEU A 351 -20.55 34.66 -3.47
C LEU A 351 -22.00 34.62 -2.98
N ASP A 352 -22.24 34.36 -1.69
CA ASP A 352 -23.57 34.08 -1.12
C ASP A 352 -24.30 32.92 -1.82
N GLN A 353 -23.56 31.94 -2.31
CA GLN A 353 -24.04 30.79 -3.07
C GLN A 353 -23.67 29.48 -2.41
N THR A 354 -24.19 28.37 -2.93
CA THR A 354 -23.80 26.99 -2.55
C THR A 354 -23.19 26.30 -3.75
N CYS A 355 -22.35 25.26 -3.49
CA CYS A 355 -21.87 24.44 -4.59
C CYS A 355 -22.96 23.46 -5.04
N GLY A 356 -23.19 23.40 -6.35
CA GLY A 356 -24.15 22.52 -7.00
C GLY A 356 -23.67 22.06 -8.37
N MET A 357 -24.43 21.17 -9.02
CA MET A 357 -24.14 20.69 -10.37
C MET A 357 -25.04 21.42 -11.38
N VAL A 358 -24.43 22.21 -12.29
CA VAL A 358 -25.12 22.92 -13.38
C VAL A 358 -24.64 22.34 -14.70
N ASP A 359 -25.56 21.84 -15.52
CA ASP A 359 -25.24 21.18 -16.80
C ASP A 359 -24.18 20.07 -16.67
N GLY A 360 -24.25 19.33 -15.56
CA GLY A 360 -23.31 18.27 -15.25
C GLY A 360 -21.91 18.76 -14.82
N LYS A 361 -21.75 20.02 -14.43
CA LYS A 361 -20.48 20.57 -13.95
C LYS A 361 -20.64 21.25 -12.60
N ALA A 362 -19.65 21.06 -11.72
CA ALA A 362 -19.63 21.74 -10.43
C ALA A 362 -19.53 23.26 -10.61
N ALA A 363 -20.42 23.99 -9.97
CA ALA A 363 -20.49 25.46 -10.02
C ALA A 363 -21.13 25.99 -8.74
N CYS A 364 -20.93 27.30 -8.48
CA CYS A 364 -21.69 27.98 -7.46
C CYS A 364 -23.10 28.29 -8.00
N VAL A 365 -24.11 27.96 -7.20
CA VAL A 365 -25.55 28.17 -7.51
C VAL A 365 -26.20 28.90 -6.36
N ASP A 366 -27.25 29.66 -6.65
CA ASP A 366 -28.04 30.30 -5.61
C ASP A 366 -28.61 29.25 -4.65
N ALA A 367 -28.52 29.51 -3.35
CA ALA A 367 -29.10 28.62 -2.36
C ALA A 367 -30.61 28.54 -2.66
N ALA A 368 -31.13 27.31 -2.83
CA ALA A 368 -32.56 27.11 -2.99
C ALA A 368 -33.25 27.72 -1.76
N GLU A 369 -34.23 28.60 -1.98
CA GLU A 369 -35.05 29.10 -0.88
C GLU A 369 -35.66 27.90 -0.13
N PRO A 370 -35.60 27.88 1.21
CA PRO A 370 -36.22 26.81 1.98
C PRO A 370 -37.73 26.86 1.71
N GLY A 371 -38.23 25.86 0.96
CA GLY A 371 -39.65 25.68 0.67
C GLY A 371 -40.44 25.16 1.87
#